data_5435faf8a928b5d62466a5ec10c48c4b
#
_entry.id   5435faf8a928b5d62466a5ec10c48c4b
#
_cell.length_a   1.000
_cell.length_b   1.000
_cell.length_c   1.000
_cell.angle_alpha   90.00
_cell.angle_beta   90.00
_cell.angle_gamma   90.00
#
_symmetry.space_group_name_H-M   'P 1'
#
loop_
_entity.id
_entity.type
_entity.pdbx_description
1 polymer ?
#
loop_
_entity_poly.entity_id
_entity_poly.type
_entity_poly.pdbx_seq_one_letter_code
_entity_poly.pdbx_strand_id
1 'polypeptide(L)'
;MTRLRARAPKGQRAYGRVPRNRGKNTTLLASMGAERMGPCLAVEGATTKALFEAYVERLLAPSLSPGQVVVLDNLGAHKGDRVKGLIEERGCWLLFLPPYSPDYSPIEEAFSKVKTLLRKAAARTRGALVEAMRWALDAVTAQDIRGWFGHCGYRLDAQSS
;
A
#
# COMPACT_ATOMS: atom_id res chain seq x y z
N MET A 1 1.21 10.22 12.34
CA MET A 1 -0.09 9.58 12.73
C MET A 1 -0.20 9.54 14.24
N THR A 2 -1.41 9.72 14.78
CA THR A 2 -1.66 9.75 16.24
C THR A 2 -2.39 8.47 16.65
N ARG A 3 -2.15 8.01 17.89
CA ARG A 3 -2.92 6.90 18.47
C ARG A 3 -4.38 7.32 18.61
N LEU A 4 -5.31 6.46 18.17
CA LEU A 4 -6.76 6.74 18.24
C LEU A 4 -7.38 6.33 19.56
N ARG A 5 -6.70 5.49 20.36
CA ARG A 5 -7.20 4.96 21.62
C ARG A 5 -6.07 4.93 22.65
N ALA A 6 -6.42 5.20 23.90
CA ALA A 6 -5.55 5.05 25.07
C ALA A 6 -6.32 4.33 26.18
N ARG A 7 -5.61 3.64 27.07
CA ARG A 7 -6.19 3.00 28.26
C ARG A 7 -5.73 3.77 29.49
N ALA A 8 -6.65 3.99 30.40
CA ALA A 8 -6.40 4.51 31.74
C ALA A 8 -7.14 3.64 32.75
N PRO A 9 -6.78 3.67 34.04
CA PRO A 9 -7.55 3.03 35.10
C PRO A 9 -9.01 3.49 35.08
N LYS A 10 -9.91 2.63 35.54
CA LYS A 10 -11.35 2.94 35.61
C LYS A 10 -11.57 4.26 36.39
N GLY A 11 -12.32 5.17 35.78
CA GLY A 11 -12.61 6.50 36.35
C GLY A 11 -11.55 7.58 36.03
N GLN A 12 -10.45 7.24 35.35
CA GLN A 12 -9.44 8.22 34.94
C GLN A 12 -9.49 8.47 33.42
N ARG A 13 -9.24 9.73 33.04
CA ARG A 13 -9.17 10.12 31.63
C ARG A 13 -7.76 9.91 31.08
N ALA A 14 -7.64 9.20 29.96
CA ALA A 14 -6.36 9.09 29.28
C ALA A 14 -6.01 10.39 28.56
N TYR A 15 -4.88 11.00 28.90
CA TYR A 15 -4.37 12.20 28.23
C TYR A 15 -3.25 11.84 27.29
N GLY A 16 -3.21 12.47 26.11
CA GLY A 16 -2.15 12.32 25.13
C GLY A 16 -1.82 13.64 24.45
N ARG A 17 -0.54 13.90 24.22
CA ARG A 17 -0.11 15.08 23.45
C ARG A 17 -0.22 14.76 21.96
N VAL A 18 -1.02 15.54 21.24
CA VAL A 18 -1.17 15.46 19.78
C VAL A 18 -0.45 16.67 19.16
N PRO A 19 0.44 16.46 18.18
CA PRO A 19 1.06 17.58 17.48
C PRO A 19 -0.01 18.46 16.81
N ARG A 20 0.00 19.75 17.08
CA ARG A 20 -0.94 20.72 16.48
C ARG A 20 -0.64 21.02 15.03
N ASN A 21 0.63 21.04 14.65
CA ASN A 21 1.03 21.30 13.28
C ASN A 21 0.99 20.00 12.47
N ARG A 22 0.07 19.96 11.51
CA ARG A 22 0.07 18.95 10.46
C ARG A 22 1.16 19.34 9.47
N GLY A 23 2.30 18.63 9.49
CA GLY A 23 3.26 18.71 8.41
C GLY A 23 2.63 18.31 7.07
N LYS A 24 3.37 18.49 5.97
CA LYS A 24 2.92 18.04 4.66
C LYS A 24 2.58 16.53 4.69
N ASN A 25 1.52 16.16 4.03
CA ASN A 25 1.12 14.75 3.93
C ASN A 25 2.21 13.94 3.25
N THR A 26 2.45 12.72 3.74
CA THR A 26 3.28 11.74 3.05
C THR A 26 2.38 10.67 2.47
N THR A 27 2.47 10.46 1.17
CA THR A 27 1.74 9.41 0.46
C THR A 27 2.67 8.23 0.25
N LEU A 28 2.17 7.03 0.50
CA LEU A 28 2.84 5.78 0.22
C LEU A 28 2.18 5.12 -1.00
N LEU A 29 2.93 4.98 -2.09
CA LEU A 29 2.60 4.10 -3.21
C LEU A 29 3.26 2.75 -2.95
N ALA A 30 2.54 1.68 -3.13
CA ALA A 30 3.04 0.33 -2.94
C ALA A 30 2.34 -0.65 -3.88
N SER A 31 3.02 -1.73 -4.18
CA SER A 31 2.43 -2.90 -4.83
C SER A 31 2.54 -4.12 -3.93
N MET A 32 1.78 -5.15 -4.23
CA MET A 32 1.79 -6.41 -3.50
C MET A 32 1.61 -7.56 -4.47
N GLY A 33 2.51 -8.53 -4.42
CA GLY A 33 2.36 -9.81 -5.11
C GLY A 33 1.78 -10.87 -4.18
N ALA A 34 1.72 -12.11 -4.68
CA ALA A 34 1.15 -13.24 -3.94
C ALA A 34 1.92 -13.66 -2.69
N GLU A 35 3.22 -13.30 -2.59
CA GLU A 35 4.10 -13.77 -1.52
C GLU A 35 4.75 -12.65 -0.71
N ARG A 36 4.87 -11.47 -1.30
CA ARG A 36 5.58 -10.33 -0.69
C ARG A 36 5.05 -8.99 -1.17
N MET A 37 5.35 -7.96 -0.38
CA MET A 37 5.20 -6.59 -0.85
C MET A 37 6.16 -6.36 -2.03
N GLY A 38 5.67 -5.69 -3.05
CA GLY A 38 6.45 -5.25 -4.19
C GLY A 38 7.09 -3.88 -3.96
N PRO A 39 7.55 -3.21 -5.02
CA PRO A 39 8.13 -1.88 -4.94
C PRO A 39 7.23 -0.88 -4.23
N CYS A 40 7.85 -0.04 -3.40
CA CYS A 40 7.18 1.00 -2.62
C CYS A 40 7.88 2.34 -2.81
N LEU A 41 7.11 3.42 -2.78
CA LEU A 41 7.59 4.79 -2.89
C LEU A 41 6.85 5.69 -1.90
N ALA A 42 7.59 6.35 -1.00
CA ALA A 42 7.05 7.36 -0.11
C ALA A 42 7.37 8.75 -0.64
N VAL A 43 6.35 9.56 -0.89
CA VAL A 43 6.48 10.92 -1.43
C VAL A 43 5.75 11.93 -0.57
N GLU A 44 6.20 13.19 -0.62
CA GLU A 44 5.53 14.30 0.02
C GLU A 44 4.41 14.84 -0.89
N GLY A 45 3.23 15.01 -0.32
CA GLY A 45 2.06 15.51 -1.03
C GLY A 45 1.11 14.40 -1.50
N ALA A 46 0.19 14.77 -2.38
CA ALA A 46 -0.79 13.87 -2.97
C ALA A 46 -0.24 13.14 -4.20
N THR A 47 -0.77 11.96 -4.48
CA THR A 47 -0.49 11.24 -5.72
C THR A 47 -1.11 11.99 -6.89
N THR A 48 -0.25 12.43 -7.83
CA THR A 48 -0.68 12.93 -9.13
C THR A 48 -0.56 11.82 -10.18
N LYS A 49 -1.22 11.99 -11.32
CA LYS A 49 -1.09 11.07 -12.47
C LYS A 49 0.37 10.91 -12.89
N ALA A 50 1.10 12.01 -13.04
CA ALA A 50 2.51 11.99 -13.42
C ALA A 50 3.40 11.23 -12.41
N LEU A 51 3.13 11.39 -11.12
CA LEU A 51 3.84 10.65 -10.07
C LEU A 51 3.55 9.16 -10.15
N PHE A 52 2.29 8.79 -10.38
CA PHE A 52 1.91 7.39 -10.52
C PHE A 52 2.53 6.76 -11.76
N GLU A 53 2.52 7.45 -12.90
CA GLU A 53 3.19 7.00 -14.13
C GLU A 53 4.70 6.80 -13.91
N ALA A 54 5.36 7.73 -13.21
CA ALA A 54 6.79 7.60 -12.88
C ALA A 54 7.05 6.41 -11.93
N TYR A 55 6.17 6.15 -10.97
CA TYR A 55 6.24 4.97 -10.10
C TYR A 55 6.12 3.68 -10.91
N VAL A 56 5.15 3.61 -11.82
CA VAL A 56 4.97 2.44 -12.70
C VAL A 56 6.20 2.24 -13.58
N GLU A 57 6.68 3.28 -14.25
CA GLU A 57 7.81 3.21 -15.17
C GLU A 57 9.11 2.78 -14.49
N ARG A 58 9.42 3.38 -13.33
CA ARG A 58 10.74 3.24 -12.69
C ARG A 58 10.82 2.11 -11.67
N LEU A 59 9.72 1.74 -11.08
CA LEU A 59 9.70 0.79 -9.97
C LEU A 59 8.83 -0.44 -10.25
N LEU A 60 7.56 -0.25 -10.62
CA LEU A 60 6.64 -1.38 -10.78
C LEU A 60 6.97 -2.20 -12.02
N ALA A 61 6.98 -1.59 -13.21
CA ALA A 61 7.20 -2.29 -14.47
C ALA A 61 8.53 -3.08 -14.50
N PRO A 62 9.68 -2.55 -14.01
CA PRO A 62 10.91 -3.34 -13.93
C PRO A 62 10.84 -4.55 -12.99
N SER A 63 9.92 -4.57 -12.03
CA SER A 63 9.73 -5.67 -11.08
C SER A 63 8.77 -6.75 -11.57
N LEU A 64 8.08 -6.52 -12.68
CA LEU A 64 7.11 -7.46 -13.25
C LEU A 64 7.80 -8.55 -14.06
N SER A 65 7.21 -9.75 -14.00
CA SER A 65 7.56 -10.88 -14.87
C SER A 65 6.46 -11.11 -15.91
N PRO A 66 6.80 -11.53 -17.14
CA PRO A 66 5.81 -11.83 -18.17
C PRO A 66 4.74 -12.82 -17.67
N GLY A 67 3.50 -12.61 -18.10
CA GLY A 67 2.35 -13.43 -17.71
C GLY A 67 1.64 -12.99 -16.43
N GLN A 68 2.18 -12.00 -15.70
CA GLN A 68 1.50 -11.46 -14.52
C GLN A 68 0.31 -10.57 -14.88
N VAL A 69 -0.69 -10.54 -14.00
CA VAL A 69 -1.83 -9.62 -14.08
C VAL A 69 -1.63 -8.53 -13.03
N VAL A 70 -1.53 -7.29 -13.47
CA VAL A 70 -1.49 -6.12 -12.59
C VAL A 70 -2.92 -5.64 -12.37
N VAL A 71 -3.35 -5.67 -11.13
CA VAL A 71 -4.69 -5.22 -10.73
C VAL A 71 -4.58 -3.83 -10.11
N LEU A 72 -5.30 -2.87 -10.65
CA LEU A 72 -5.39 -1.50 -10.14
C LEU A 72 -6.82 -1.18 -9.73
N ASP A 73 -6.95 -0.29 -8.74
CA ASP A 73 -8.23 0.32 -8.44
C ASP A 73 -8.67 1.27 -9.57
N ASN A 74 -9.92 1.69 -9.54
CA ASN A 74 -10.53 2.49 -10.60
C ASN A 74 -10.32 4.01 -10.41
N LEU A 75 -9.26 4.44 -9.70
CA LEU A 75 -8.94 5.86 -9.54
C LEU A 75 -8.51 6.51 -10.85
N GLY A 76 -8.95 7.74 -11.07
CA GLY A 76 -8.61 8.49 -12.29
C GLY A 76 -7.10 8.70 -12.50
N ALA A 77 -6.33 8.80 -11.42
CA ALA A 77 -4.87 8.93 -11.49
C ALA A 77 -4.18 7.66 -12.02
N HIS A 78 -4.82 6.48 -11.90
CA HIS A 78 -4.30 5.19 -12.36
C HIS A 78 -4.65 4.89 -13.82
N LYS A 79 -5.61 5.65 -14.38
CA LYS A 79 -6.07 5.47 -15.75
C LYS A 79 -5.23 6.28 -16.71
N GLY A 80 -4.49 5.61 -17.57
CA GLY A 80 -3.73 6.26 -18.63
C GLY A 80 -3.16 5.22 -19.58
N ASP A 81 -3.19 5.55 -20.88
CA ASP A 81 -2.64 4.69 -21.92
C ASP A 81 -1.15 4.41 -21.69
N ARG A 82 -0.43 5.37 -21.08
CA ARG A 82 0.97 5.21 -20.71
C ARG A 82 1.17 4.10 -19.67
N VAL A 83 0.37 4.07 -18.59
CA VAL A 83 0.44 3.02 -17.57
C VAL A 83 0.16 1.65 -18.18
N LYS A 84 -0.87 1.58 -19.03
CA LYS A 84 -1.22 0.35 -19.76
C LYS A 84 -0.06 -0.11 -20.63
N GLY A 85 0.49 0.76 -21.46
CA GLY A 85 1.62 0.45 -22.33
C GLY A 85 2.83 -0.07 -21.58
N LEU A 86 3.23 0.59 -20.47
CA LEU A 86 4.38 0.19 -19.65
C LEU A 86 4.21 -1.22 -19.04
N ILE A 87 3.00 -1.61 -18.71
CA ILE A 87 2.69 -2.94 -18.16
C ILE A 87 2.66 -3.99 -19.27
N GLU A 88 2.01 -3.67 -20.40
CA GLU A 88 1.90 -4.57 -21.57
C GLU A 88 3.25 -4.83 -22.23
N GLU A 89 4.15 -3.84 -22.30
CA GLU A 89 5.53 -3.99 -22.78
C GLU A 89 6.34 -5.02 -21.98
N ARG A 90 5.92 -5.32 -20.72
CA ARG A 90 6.50 -6.38 -19.90
C ARG A 90 5.88 -7.76 -20.12
N GLY A 91 4.96 -7.90 -21.08
CA GLY A 91 4.22 -9.13 -21.31
C GLY A 91 3.21 -9.42 -20.19
N CYS A 92 2.74 -8.38 -19.52
CA CYS A 92 1.78 -8.45 -18.42
C CYS A 92 0.42 -7.88 -18.86
N TRP A 93 -0.63 -8.20 -18.12
CA TRP A 93 -1.97 -7.66 -18.35
C TRP A 93 -2.35 -6.67 -17.26
N LEU A 94 -3.09 -5.63 -17.66
CA LEU A 94 -3.67 -4.65 -16.75
C LEU A 94 -5.16 -4.91 -16.59
N LEU A 95 -5.61 -5.04 -15.34
CA LEU A 95 -7.01 -5.18 -14.96
C LEU A 95 -7.39 -4.06 -13.99
N PHE A 96 -8.51 -3.40 -14.24
CA PHE A 96 -9.10 -2.45 -13.30
C PHE A 96 -10.21 -3.12 -12.49
N LEU A 97 -10.18 -2.90 -11.17
CA LEU A 97 -11.28 -3.32 -10.31
C LEU A 97 -12.56 -2.54 -10.64
N PRO A 98 -13.74 -3.14 -10.44
CA PRO A 98 -15.00 -2.41 -10.54
C PRO A 98 -15.00 -1.18 -9.62
N PRO A 99 -15.71 -0.11 -9.99
CA PRO A 99 -15.89 1.04 -9.10
C PRO A 99 -16.47 0.61 -7.75
N TYR A 100 -16.01 1.24 -6.67
CA TYR A 100 -16.51 1.01 -5.30
C TYR A 100 -16.42 -0.45 -4.81
N SER A 101 -15.38 -1.16 -5.21
CA SER A 101 -15.19 -2.58 -4.85
C SER A 101 -13.89 -2.81 -4.05
N PRO A 102 -13.72 -2.19 -2.87
CA PRO A 102 -12.52 -2.37 -2.04
C PRO A 102 -12.35 -3.84 -1.58
N ASP A 103 -13.46 -4.59 -1.49
CA ASP A 103 -13.47 -5.99 -1.05
C ASP A 103 -12.69 -6.93 -1.99
N TYR A 104 -12.42 -6.50 -3.22
CA TYR A 104 -11.58 -7.22 -4.17
C TYR A 104 -10.11 -6.77 -4.18
N SER A 105 -9.72 -5.90 -3.25
CA SER A 105 -8.39 -5.28 -3.22
C SER A 105 -7.57 -5.73 -2.00
N PRO A 106 -6.80 -6.83 -2.08
CA PRO A 106 -6.02 -7.36 -0.94
C PRO A 106 -5.02 -6.33 -0.38
N ILE A 107 -4.55 -5.39 -1.19
CA ILE A 107 -3.61 -4.36 -0.76
C ILE A 107 -4.22 -3.38 0.27
N GLU A 108 -5.54 -3.24 0.32
CA GLU A 108 -6.22 -2.42 1.32
C GLU A 108 -6.02 -2.98 2.73
N GLU A 109 -6.03 -4.31 2.87
CA GLU A 109 -5.71 -4.99 4.12
C GLU A 109 -4.25 -4.76 4.53
N ALA A 110 -3.32 -4.82 3.57
CA ALA A 110 -1.93 -4.49 3.80
C ALA A 110 -1.77 -3.05 4.31
N PHE A 111 -2.42 -2.08 3.66
CA PHE A 111 -2.42 -0.69 4.12
C PHE A 111 -3.07 -0.52 5.50
N SER A 112 -4.10 -1.28 5.82
CA SER A 112 -4.71 -1.29 7.15
C SER A 112 -3.70 -1.74 8.23
N LYS A 113 -2.98 -2.83 8.00
CA LYS A 113 -1.90 -3.31 8.87
C LYS A 113 -0.79 -2.26 9.00
N VAL A 114 -0.27 -1.75 7.88
CA VAL A 114 0.78 -0.72 7.85
C VAL A 114 0.33 0.53 8.63
N LYS A 115 -0.87 1.06 8.40
CA LYS A 115 -1.41 2.20 9.15
C LYS A 115 -1.47 1.94 10.65
N THR A 116 -1.82 0.73 11.05
CA THR A 116 -1.87 0.34 12.47
C THR A 116 -0.47 0.36 13.10
N LEU A 117 0.53 -0.19 12.41
CA LEU A 117 1.92 -0.20 12.84
C LEU A 117 2.50 1.23 12.92
N LEU A 118 2.22 2.07 11.92
CA LEU A 118 2.64 3.48 11.92
C LEU A 118 2.03 4.29 13.08
N ARG A 119 0.76 4.02 13.43
CA ARG A 119 0.14 4.64 14.63
C ARG A 119 0.82 4.22 15.92
N LYS A 120 1.25 2.94 16.02
CA LYS A 120 2.02 2.45 17.17
C LYS A 120 3.40 3.08 17.25
N ALA A 121 4.09 3.23 16.11
CA ALA A 121 5.41 3.84 16.02
C ALA A 121 5.39 5.32 16.45
N ALA A 122 4.26 6.02 16.29
CA ALA A 122 4.05 7.41 16.70
C ALA A 122 5.16 8.36 16.21
N ALA A 123 5.71 8.14 15.01
CA ALA A 123 6.81 8.93 14.44
C ALA A 123 6.50 10.42 14.45
N ARG A 124 7.46 11.24 14.89
CA ARG A 124 7.33 12.69 15.06
C ARG A 124 8.04 13.50 13.98
N THR A 125 9.02 12.90 13.32
CA THR A 125 9.79 13.51 12.23
C THR A 125 9.53 12.77 10.93
N ARG A 126 9.82 13.41 9.79
CA ARG A 126 9.70 12.79 8.48
C ARG A 126 10.62 11.57 8.33
N GLY A 127 11.88 11.71 8.76
CA GLY A 127 12.83 10.58 8.71
C GLY A 127 12.32 9.39 9.50
N ALA A 128 11.87 9.61 10.75
CA ALA A 128 11.29 8.57 11.59
C ALA A 128 10.01 7.96 10.95
N LEU A 129 9.21 8.75 10.23
CA LEU A 129 8.04 8.24 9.52
C LEU A 129 8.43 7.33 8.35
N VAL A 130 9.43 7.70 7.57
CA VAL A 130 9.93 6.89 6.44
C VAL A 130 10.51 5.56 6.94
N GLU A 131 11.32 5.60 8.00
CA GLU A 131 11.85 4.38 8.64
C GLU A 131 10.72 3.51 9.22
N ALA A 132 9.73 4.12 9.84
CA ALA A 132 8.56 3.38 10.33
C ALA A 132 7.74 2.76 9.20
N MET A 133 7.63 3.44 8.03
CA MET A 133 6.98 2.88 6.84
C MET A 133 7.73 1.65 6.33
N ARG A 134 9.07 1.74 6.21
CA ARG A 134 9.91 0.61 5.81
C ARG A 134 9.70 -0.58 6.74
N TRP A 135 9.87 -0.37 8.04
CA TRP A 135 9.65 -1.42 9.03
C TRP A 135 8.23 -2.01 8.98
N ALA A 136 7.19 -1.16 8.80
CA ALA A 136 5.82 -1.63 8.73
C ALA A 136 5.52 -2.46 7.47
N LEU A 137 6.18 -2.14 6.34
CA LEU A 137 6.09 -2.92 5.11
C LEU A 137 6.82 -4.26 5.26
N ASP A 138 8.01 -4.27 5.87
CA ASP A 138 8.78 -5.49 6.14
C ASP A 138 8.06 -6.44 7.13
N ALA A 139 7.17 -5.90 7.97
CA ALA A 139 6.35 -6.68 8.90
C ALA A 139 5.13 -7.36 8.23
N VAL A 140 4.89 -7.14 6.94
CA VAL A 140 3.88 -7.85 6.15
C VAL A 140 4.45 -9.20 5.73
N THR A 141 3.87 -10.28 6.24
CA THR A 141 4.34 -11.63 5.98
C THR A 141 3.64 -12.28 4.77
N ALA A 142 4.25 -13.30 4.18
CA ALA A 142 3.62 -14.11 3.14
C ALA A 142 2.30 -14.76 3.62
N GLN A 143 2.20 -15.10 4.91
CA GLN A 143 0.97 -15.64 5.50
C GLN A 143 -0.15 -14.60 5.52
N ASP A 144 0.16 -13.34 5.91
CA ASP A 144 -0.81 -12.24 5.83
C ASP A 144 -1.34 -12.09 4.41
N ILE A 145 -0.43 -12.02 3.45
CA ILE A 145 -0.76 -11.80 2.03
C ILE A 145 -1.67 -12.91 1.51
N ARG A 146 -1.30 -14.18 1.73
CA ARG A 146 -2.15 -15.31 1.33
C ARG A 146 -3.54 -15.27 1.97
N GLY A 147 -3.61 -14.89 3.25
CA GLY A 147 -4.88 -14.71 3.94
C GLY A 147 -5.74 -13.62 3.30
N TRP A 148 -5.15 -12.48 2.95
CA TRP A 148 -5.86 -11.36 2.31
C TRP A 148 -6.32 -11.67 0.89
N PHE A 149 -5.48 -12.32 0.09
CA PHE A 149 -5.90 -12.79 -1.24
C PHE A 149 -7.07 -13.76 -1.14
N GLY A 150 -7.00 -14.73 -0.22
CA GLY A 150 -8.11 -15.68 0.03
C GLY A 150 -9.39 -14.98 0.50
N HIS A 151 -9.28 -13.97 1.39
CA HIS A 151 -10.40 -13.16 1.87
C HIS A 151 -11.07 -12.38 0.74
N CYS A 152 -10.30 -11.84 -0.18
CA CYS A 152 -10.79 -11.15 -1.38
C CYS A 152 -11.27 -12.11 -2.50
N GLY A 153 -11.27 -13.43 -2.27
CA GLY A 153 -11.77 -14.41 -3.22
C GLY A 153 -10.77 -14.88 -4.28
N TYR A 154 -9.49 -14.46 -4.19
CA TYR A 154 -8.44 -14.94 -5.09
C TYR A 154 -7.93 -16.32 -4.63
N ARG A 155 -7.79 -17.23 -5.58
CA ARG A 155 -7.09 -18.50 -5.37
C ARG A 155 -5.64 -18.31 -5.80
N LEU A 156 -4.73 -18.42 -4.86
CA LEU A 156 -3.30 -18.49 -5.15
C LEU A 156 -2.95 -19.98 -5.27
N ASP A 157 -3.11 -20.52 -6.47
CA ASP A 157 -2.64 -21.87 -6.73
C ASP A 157 -1.12 -21.87 -6.56
N ALA A 158 -0.60 -22.81 -5.78
CA ALA A 158 0.83 -23.02 -5.69
C ALA A 158 1.32 -23.33 -7.11
N GLN A 159 2.05 -22.39 -7.72
CA GLN A 159 2.73 -22.67 -8.97
C GLN A 159 3.70 -23.82 -8.67
N SER A 160 3.36 -24.97 -9.17
CA SER A 160 4.26 -26.12 -9.16
C SER A 160 5.53 -25.71 -9.93
N SER A 161 6.63 -25.66 -9.20
CA SER A 161 7.97 -25.45 -9.73
C SER A 161 8.36 -26.61 -10.62
#